data_3b957208cdce6b91e2c7b9a217b42bc0
#
_entry.id   3b957208cdce6b91e2c7b9a217b42bc0
#
_cell.length_a   1.000
_cell.length_b   1.000
_cell.length_c   1.000
_cell.angle_alpha   90.00
_cell.angle_beta   90.00
_cell.angle_gamma   90.00
#
_symmetry.space_group_name_H-M   'P 1'
#
loop_
_entity.id
_entity.type
_entity.pdbx_description
1 polymer ?
#
loop_
_entity_poly.entity_id
_entity_poly.type
_entity_poly.pdbx_seq_one_letter_code
_entity_poly.pdbx_strand_id
1 'polypeptide(L)'
;YKRPSLTLSDSAVLQYTGGTTGVSKGAELTHGNLVANLLQCEAIFSSKFGTAESAGDDRIVCALPMYHIFAFMVCALYGMYKGQANILIPNPRDLPAVIGELRKYKPSFFPAVNTLFNALVNNEEFKQLDHSNLKMAMGGGMAVLPSTAAAWKKVTGTIIIEGYGLSETSPVATANPPTTTEFSGTIGIPLPLTEVTLLDDDGNEVALGEQGEISIRGPQVMKGYWNRPDEAAKVMTADGYFRTGD
;
A
#
# COMPACT_ATOMS: atom_id res chain seq x y z
N TYR A 1 11.82 20.03 -24.90
CA TYR A 1 12.11 19.38 -23.63
C TYR A 1 13.38 18.53 -23.77
N LYS A 2 14.39 18.77 -22.92
CA LYS A 2 15.59 17.96 -22.86
C LYS A 2 15.42 16.97 -21.70
N ARG A 3 15.39 15.68 -22.00
CA ARG A 3 15.27 14.64 -20.99
C ARG A 3 16.52 14.67 -20.09
N PRO A 4 16.36 14.79 -18.74
CA PRO A 4 17.51 14.72 -17.84
C PRO A 4 18.11 13.32 -17.83
N SER A 5 19.40 13.22 -17.56
CA SER A 5 20.05 11.94 -17.29
C SER A 5 19.80 11.59 -15.82
N LEU A 6 18.97 10.60 -15.55
CA LEU A 6 18.61 10.13 -14.20
C LEU A 6 19.20 8.74 -13.95
N THR A 7 19.56 8.52 -12.69
CA THR A 7 20.02 7.23 -12.18
C THR A 7 19.04 6.68 -11.14
N LEU A 8 19.15 5.42 -10.78
CA LEU A 8 18.33 4.83 -9.72
C LEU A 8 18.59 5.43 -8.34
N SER A 9 19.74 6.05 -8.12
CA SER A 9 20.11 6.72 -6.85
C SER A 9 19.63 8.17 -6.75
N ASP A 10 19.13 8.76 -7.84
CA ASP A 10 18.60 10.12 -7.79
C ASP A 10 17.28 10.17 -7.03
N SER A 11 17.08 11.26 -6.27
CA SER A 11 15.84 11.48 -5.53
C SER A 11 14.68 11.70 -6.49
N ALA A 12 13.64 10.89 -6.33
CA ALA A 12 12.42 10.97 -7.15
C ALA A 12 11.30 11.72 -6.42
N VAL A 13 11.13 11.47 -5.13
CA VAL A 13 10.05 12.03 -4.31
C VAL A 13 10.57 12.34 -2.91
N LEU A 14 10.14 13.46 -2.37
CA LEU A 14 10.23 13.78 -0.93
C LEU A 14 8.83 13.56 -0.34
N GLN A 15 8.64 12.39 0.26
CA GLN A 15 7.37 12.04 0.86
C GLN A 15 7.32 12.52 2.31
N TYR A 16 6.58 13.59 2.56
CA TYR A 16 6.41 14.11 3.90
C TYR A 16 5.47 13.24 4.73
N THR A 17 5.92 12.90 5.93
CA THR A 17 5.13 12.13 6.90
C THR A 17 4.49 13.09 7.90
N GLY A 18 3.23 12.86 8.22
CA GLY A 18 2.55 13.53 9.32
C GLY A 18 2.90 12.87 10.64
N GLY A 19 4.11 13.12 11.17
CA GLY A 19 4.49 12.60 12.48
C GLY A 19 3.52 13.10 13.57
N THR A 20 3.04 12.20 14.40
CA THR A 20 2.10 12.51 15.49
C THR A 20 2.71 13.36 16.60
N THR A 21 4.03 13.53 16.63
CA THR A 21 4.78 14.11 17.77
C THR A 21 5.85 15.12 17.41
N GLY A 22 5.97 15.59 16.15
CA GLY A 22 7.08 16.48 15.80
C GLY A 22 6.95 17.20 14.45
N VAL A 23 8.03 17.90 14.09
CA VAL A 23 8.16 18.54 12.78
C VAL A 23 8.09 17.48 11.68
N SER A 24 7.21 17.69 10.69
CA SER A 24 7.07 16.80 9.53
C SER A 24 8.42 16.55 8.85
N LYS A 25 8.73 15.29 8.58
CA LYS A 25 9.99 14.85 7.94
C LYS A 25 9.69 14.36 6.53
N GLY A 26 10.53 14.72 5.57
CA GLY A 26 10.44 14.24 4.20
C GLY A 26 11.28 12.99 4.01
N ALA A 27 10.67 11.82 3.87
CA ALA A 27 11.37 10.61 3.44
C ALA A 27 11.87 10.80 2.01
N GLU A 28 13.19 10.71 1.80
CA GLU A 28 13.81 10.82 0.48
C GLU A 28 13.74 9.46 -0.21
N LEU A 29 12.81 9.36 -1.16
CA LEU A 29 12.62 8.16 -1.98
C LEU A 29 13.34 8.35 -3.33
N THR A 30 14.23 7.44 -3.64
CA THR A 30 14.94 7.43 -4.92
C THR A 30 14.11 6.77 -6.01
N HIS A 31 14.49 6.97 -7.28
CA HIS A 31 13.91 6.21 -8.40
C HIS A 31 14.07 4.71 -8.17
N GLY A 32 15.19 4.26 -7.60
CA GLY A 32 15.43 2.86 -7.26
C GLY A 32 14.44 2.31 -6.24
N ASN A 33 14.14 3.07 -5.18
CA ASN A 33 13.19 2.63 -4.16
C ASN A 33 11.79 2.44 -4.76
N LEU A 34 11.31 3.42 -5.55
CA LEU A 34 9.99 3.36 -6.18
C LEU A 34 9.88 2.22 -7.20
N VAL A 35 10.90 2.05 -8.06
CA VAL A 35 10.94 0.96 -9.05
C VAL A 35 10.99 -0.40 -8.36
N ALA A 36 11.78 -0.54 -7.30
CA ALA A 36 11.84 -1.77 -6.54
C ALA A 36 10.46 -2.14 -5.96
N ASN A 37 9.80 -1.18 -5.29
CA ASN A 37 8.48 -1.45 -4.72
C ASN A 37 7.39 -1.71 -5.77
N LEU A 38 7.46 -1.03 -6.91
CA LEU A 38 6.59 -1.29 -8.05
C LEU A 38 6.72 -2.75 -8.53
N LEU A 39 7.94 -3.22 -8.71
CA LEU A 39 8.22 -4.59 -9.17
C LEU A 39 7.86 -5.64 -8.09
N GLN A 40 8.05 -5.33 -6.82
CA GLN A 40 7.59 -6.15 -5.71
C GLN A 40 6.06 -6.28 -5.70
N CYS A 41 5.33 -5.18 -5.90
CA CYS A 41 3.88 -5.21 -6.04
C CYS A 41 3.44 -6.03 -7.27
N GLU A 42 4.13 -5.87 -8.41
CA GLU A 42 3.85 -6.69 -9.61
C GLU A 42 4.05 -8.17 -9.33
N ALA A 43 5.13 -8.56 -8.68
CA ALA A 43 5.40 -9.96 -8.36
C ALA A 43 4.26 -10.62 -7.55
N ILE A 44 3.60 -9.84 -6.67
CA ILE A 44 2.49 -10.34 -5.85
C ILE A 44 1.15 -10.22 -6.60
N PHE A 45 0.85 -9.06 -7.20
CA PHE A 45 -0.47 -8.78 -7.75
C PHE A 45 -0.70 -9.39 -9.14
N SER A 46 0.34 -9.76 -9.87
CA SER A 46 0.25 -10.39 -11.19
C SER A 46 -0.60 -11.65 -11.20
N SER A 47 -0.67 -12.38 -10.09
CA SER A 47 -1.55 -13.54 -9.93
C SER A 47 -3.05 -13.21 -10.11
N LYS A 48 -3.45 -11.95 -9.92
CA LYS A 48 -4.84 -11.46 -10.10
C LYS A 48 -5.06 -10.68 -11.40
N PHE A 49 -4.03 -9.93 -11.84
CA PHE A 49 -4.17 -9.00 -12.97
C PHE A 49 -3.37 -9.44 -14.21
N GLY A 50 -2.71 -10.61 -14.16
CA GLY A 50 -1.79 -11.04 -15.20
C GLY A 50 -0.53 -10.17 -15.26
N THR A 51 0.28 -10.33 -16.31
CA THR A 51 1.46 -9.48 -16.55
C THR A 51 1.05 -8.16 -17.22
N ALA A 52 1.96 -7.17 -17.26
CA ALA A 52 1.71 -5.90 -17.94
C ALA A 52 1.32 -6.08 -19.42
N GLU A 53 1.82 -7.12 -20.07
CA GLU A 53 1.51 -7.45 -21.47
C GLU A 53 0.10 -8.03 -21.65
N SER A 54 -0.48 -8.61 -20.59
CA SER A 54 -1.82 -9.20 -20.59
C SER A 54 -2.84 -8.32 -19.86
N ALA A 55 -2.49 -7.07 -19.52
CA ALA A 55 -3.40 -6.13 -18.87
C ALA A 55 -4.61 -5.88 -19.77
N GLY A 56 -5.77 -6.36 -19.31
CA GLY A 56 -7.05 -6.13 -19.96
C GLY A 56 -7.68 -4.80 -19.55
N ASP A 57 -9.02 -4.73 -19.61
CA ASP A 57 -9.81 -3.58 -19.16
C ASP A 57 -9.86 -3.40 -17.64
N ASP A 58 -8.75 -3.69 -16.95
CA ASP A 58 -8.69 -3.54 -15.50
C ASP A 58 -8.75 -2.07 -15.07
N ARG A 59 -9.48 -1.82 -13.98
CA ARG A 59 -9.72 -0.47 -13.45
C ARG A 59 -9.47 -0.45 -11.95
N ILE A 60 -8.72 0.56 -11.51
CA ILE A 60 -8.39 0.76 -10.10
C ILE A 60 -9.22 1.91 -9.54
N VAL A 61 -9.84 1.70 -8.38
CA VAL A 61 -10.44 2.81 -7.61
C VAL A 61 -9.35 3.57 -6.89
N CYS A 62 -9.26 4.87 -7.13
CA CYS A 62 -8.39 5.76 -6.39
C CYS A 62 -9.24 6.70 -5.51
N ALA A 63 -9.67 6.19 -4.36
CA ALA A 63 -10.39 6.93 -3.33
C ALA A 63 -9.47 7.41 -2.19
N LEU A 64 -8.18 7.17 -2.33
CA LEU A 64 -7.13 7.60 -1.42
C LEU A 64 -6.48 8.88 -1.96
N PRO A 65 -5.99 9.79 -1.08
CA PRO A 65 -5.28 10.98 -1.52
C PRO A 65 -4.02 10.62 -2.31
N MET A 66 -3.88 11.14 -3.54
CA MET A 66 -2.74 10.85 -4.43
C MET A 66 -1.40 11.35 -3.89
N TYR A 67 -1.41 12.31 -2.96
CA TYR A 67 -0.20 12.75 -2.26
C TYR A 67 0.23 11.79 -1.14
N HIS A 68 -0.60 10.82 -0.78
CA HIS A 68 -0.22 9.75 0.15
C HIS A 68 0.47 8.64 -0.63
N ILE A 69 1.61 8.15 -0.11
CA ILE A 69 2.46 7.18 -0.81
C ILE A 69 1.70 5.90 -1.21
N PHE A 70 0.70 5.48 -0.44
CA PHE A 70 -0.12 4.32 -0.77
C PHE A 70 -0.86 4.51 -2.11
N ALA A 71 -1.59 5.63 -2.26
CA ALA A 71 -2.28 5.91 -3.53
C ALA A 71 -1.28 6.20 -4.66
N PHE A 72 -0.20 6.92 -4.37
CA PHE A 72 0.83 7.23 -5.35
C PHE A 72 1.44 5.95 -5.95
N MET A 73 1.82 4.98 -5.10
CA MET A 73 2.38 3.72 -5.59
C MET A 73 1.31 2.81 -6.19
N VAL A 74 0.28 2.46 -5.42
CA VAL A 74 -0.64 1.37 -5.80
C VAL A 74 -1.67 1.81 -6.85
N CYS A 75 -2.13 3.08 -6.81
CA CYS A 75 -3.07 3.56 -7.82
C CYS A 75 -2.33 4.19 -9.01
N ALA A 76 -1.43 5.17 -8.78
CA ALA A 76 -0.81 5.88 -9.88
C ALA A 76 0.30 5.07 -10.56
N LEU A 77 1.39 4.75 -9.85
CA LEU A 77 2.55 4.11 -10.48
C LEU A 77 2.23 2.70 -10.97
N TYR A 78 1.61 1.87 -10.13
CA TYR A 78 1.23 0.50 -10.52
C TYR A 78 0.17 0.51 -11.62
N GLY A 79 -0.86 1.36 -11.49
CA GLY A 79 -1.88 1.51 -12.53
C GLY A 79 -1.30 1.92 -13.88
N MET A 80 -0.37 2.89 -13.91
CA MET A 80 0.34 3.29 -15.14
C MET A 80 1.20 2.16 -15.70
N TYR A 81 1.94 1.47 -14.84
CA TYR A 81 2.77 0.33 -15.24
C TYR A 81 1.95 -0.78 -15.90
N LYS A 82 0.76 -1.06 -15.37
CA LYS A 82 -0.17 -2.07 -15.90
C LYS A 82 -1.04 -1.57 -17.06
N GLY A 83 -0.99 -0.30 -17.42
CA GLY A 83 -1.91 0.30 -18.39
C GLY A 83 -3.38 0.31 -17.93
N GLN A 84 -3.64 0.24 -16.63
CA GLN A 84 -4.98 0.22 -16.05
C GLN A 84 -5.57 1.63 -15.92
N ALA A 85 -6.88 1.75 -16.06
CA ALA A 85 -7.57 3.02 -15.86
C ALA A 85 -7.77 3.28 -14.35
N ASN A 86 -7.44 4.50 -13.91
CA ASN A 86 -7.72 4.95 -12.54
C ASN A 86 -9.08 5.66 -12.50
N ILE A 87 -9.98 5.17 -11.63
CA ILE A 87 -11.25 5.81 -11.29
C ILE A 87 -10.97 6.75 -10.12
N LEU A 88 -10.78 8.02 -10.41
CA LEU A 88 -10.46 9.03 -9.40
C LEU A 88 -11.71 9.42 -8.63
N ILE A 89 -11.66 9.28 -7.30
CA ILE A 89 -12.73 9.66 -6.37
C ILE A 89 -12.26 10.88 -5.55
N PRO A 90 -12.65 12.11 -5.94
CA PRO A 90 -12.16 13.32 -5.27
C PRO A 90 -12.65 13.45 -3.83
N ASN A 91 -13.84 12.94 -3.53
CA ASN A 91 -14.41 12.97 -2.19
C ASN A 91 -14.99 11.60 -1.79
N PRO A 92 -14.22 10.75 -1.10
CA PRO A 92 -14.69 9.42 -0.70
C PRO A 92 -15.76 9.45 0.42
N ARG A 93 -16.08 10.63 0.99
CA ARG A 93 -17.16 10.79 1.97
C ARG A 93 -18.53 10.96 1.31
N ASP A 94 -18.54 11.34 0.03
CA ASP A 94 -19.77 11.41 -0.77
C ASP A 94 -20.10 10.02 -1.32
N LEU A 95 -20.71 9.18 -0.49
CA LEU A 95 -21.01 7.80 -0.85
C LEU A 95 -21.91 7.68 -2.09
N PRO A 96 -22.96 8.50 -2.29
CA PRO A 96 -23.73 8.46 -3.52
C PRO A 96 -22.89 8.66 -4.78
N ALA A 97 -21.96 9.63 -4.78
CA ALA A 97 -21.05 9.86 -5.90
C ALA A 97 -20.09 8.68 -6.09
N VAL A 98 -19.49 8.16 -5.01
CA VAL A 98 -18.64 6.96 -5.06
C VAL A 98 -19.38 5.78 -5.69
N ILE A 99 -20.59 5.47 -5.22
CA ILE A 99 -21.40 4.34 -5.69
C ILE A 99 -21.78 4.54 -7.17
N GLY A 100 -22.06 5.78 -7.59
CA GLY A 100 -22.30 6.13 -8.98
C GLY A 100 -21.11 5.77 -9.88
N GLU A 101 -19.89 6.13 -9.46
CA GLU A 101 -18.67 5.78 -10.22
C GLU A 101 -18.40 4.27 -10.22
N LEU A 102 -18.61 3.58 -9.09
CA LEU A 102 -18.46 2.13 -9.01
C LEU A 102 -19.45 1.39 -9.93
N ARG A 103 -20.71 1.85 -9.98
CA ARG A 103 -21.74 1.32 -10.88
C ARG A 103 -21.36 1.50 -12.35
N LYS A 104 -20.85 2.68 -12.69
CA LYS A 104 -20.49 3.03 -14.06
C LYS A 104 -19.26 2.26 -14.57
N TYR A 105 -18.22 2.18 -13.75
CA TYR A 105 -16.92 1.70 -14.21
C TYR A 105 -16.60 0.25 -13.80
N LYS A 106 -17.34 -0.33 -12.88
CA LYS A 106 -17.16 -1.73 -12.43
C LYS A 106 -15.69 -2.09 -12.20
N PRO A 107 -15.04 -1.52 -11.16
CA PRO A 107 -13.60 -1.69 -10.95
C PRO A 107 -13.21 -3.15 -10.72
N SER A 108 -11.96 -3.47 -11.06
CA SER A 108 -11.34 -4.77 -10.78
C SER A 108 -10.44 -4.75 -9.54
N PHE A 109 -9.93 -3.58 -9.15
CA PHE A 109 -9.08 -3.41 -7.98
C PHE A 109 -9.56 -2.26 -7.09
N PHE A 110 -9.67 -2.52 -5.78
CA PHE A 110 -10.18 -1.56 -4.80
C PHE A 110 -9.22 -1.39 -3.61
N PRO A 111 -8.20 -0.54 -3.72
CA PRO A 111 -7.39 -0.13 -2.56
C PRO A 111 -8.15 0.90 -1.72
N ALA A 112 -8.26 0.68 -0.41
CA ALA A 112 -8.91 1.63 0.49
C ALA A 112 -8.48 1.43 1.95
N VAL A 113 -8.98 2.32 2.81
CA VAL A 113 -8.88 2.20 4.26
C VAL A 113 -10.15 1.56 4.84
N ASN A 114 -10.04 0.98 6.04
CA ASN A 114 -11.16 0.31 6.72
C ASN A 114 -12.45 1.15 6.79
N THR A 115 -12.33 2.45 7.02
CA THR A 115 -13.51 3.34 7.14
C THR A 115 -14.33 3.41 5.86
N LEU A 116 -13.71 3.42 4.68
CA LEU A 116 -14.43 3.41 3.42
C LEU A 116 -15.07 2.04 3.15
N PHE A 117 -14.35 0.95 3.39
CA PHE A 117 -14.92 -0.40 3.29
C PHE A 117 -16.16 -0.54 4.17
N ASN A 118 -16.05 -0.13 5.45
CA ASN A 118 -17.17 -0.20 6.39
C ASN A 118 -18.37 0.65 5.95
N ALA A 119 -18.13 1.86 5.44
CA ALA A 119 -19.20 2.73 4.96
C ALA A 119 -19.93 2.11 3.74
N LEU A 120 -19.20 1.51 2.81
CA LEU A 120 -19.77 0.88 1.61
C LEU A 120 -20.58 -0.37 1.94
N VAL A 121 -20.07 -1.29 2.77
CA VAL A 121 -20.79 -2.53 3.09
C VAL A 121 -22.06 -2.30 3.90
N ASN A 122 -22.20 -1.14 4.54
CA ASN A 122 -23.42 -0.74 5.24
C ASN A 122 -24.39 0.07 4.37
N ASN A 123 -24.07 0.31 3.09
CA ASN A 123 -24.93 1.05 2.17
C ASN A 123 -25.73 0.09 1.27
N GLU A 124 -27.06 0.26 1.24
CA GLU A 124 -27.93 -0.64 0.50
C GLU A 124 -27.73 -0.57 -1.01
N GLU A 125 -27.45 0.59 -1.57
CA GLU A 125 -27.18 0.72 -3.01
C GLU A 125 -25.88 0.01 -3.41
N PHE A 126 -24.83 0.10 -2.56
CA PHE A 126 -23.58 -0.62 -2.80
C PHE A 126 -23.78 -2.13 -2.81
N LYS A 127 -24.59 -2.66 -1.89
CA LYS A 127 -24.89 -4.11 -1.83
C LYS A 127 -25.57 -4.64 -3.10
N GLN A 128 -26.28 -3.78 -3.83
CA GLN A 128 -26.99 -4.13 -5.07
C GLN A 128 -26.16 -3.96 -6.33
N LEU A 129 -24.92 -3.48 -6.23
CA LEU A 129 -24.03 -3.36 -7.38
C LEU A 129 -23.61 -4.73 -7.90
N ASP A 130 -23.30 -4.78 -9.19
CA ASP A 130 -22.62 -5.92 -9.80
C ASP A 130 -21.13 -5.88 -9.47
N HIS A 131 -20.69 -6.77 -8.58
CA HIS A 131 -19.30 -6.89 -8.14
C HIS A 131 -18.50 -7.95 -8.92
N SER A 132 -19.06 -8.54 -9.96
CA SER A 132 -18.46 -9.69 -10.68
C SER A 132 -17.10 -9.39 -11.30
N ASN A 133 -16.80 -8.13 -11.61
CA ASN A 133 -15.50 -7.69 -12.14
C ASN A 133 -14.44 -7.46 -11.06
N LEU A 134 -14.81 -7.43 -9.78
CA LEU A 134 -13.89 -7.14 -8.69
C LEU A 134 -12.98 -8.34 -8.42
N LYS A 135 -11.71 -8.23 -8.75
CA LYS A 135 -10.71 -9.28 -8.60
C LYS A 135 -10.00 -9.22 -7.25
N MET A 136 -9.81 -8.00 -6.71
CA MET A 136 -9.04 -7.78 -5.49
C MET A 136 -9.48 -6.50 -4.76
N ALA A 137 -9.53 -6.57 -3.42
CA ALA A 137 -9.58 -5.41 -2.54
C ALA A 137 -8.36 -5.43 -1.62
N MET A 138 -7.76 -4.25 -1.38
CA MET A 138 -6.57 -4.12 -0.54
C MET A 138 -6.78 -3.07 0.55
N GLY A 139 -6.66 -3.52 1.80
CA GLY A 139 -6.64 -2.65 2.98
C GLY A 139 -5.23 -2.23 3.33
N GLY A 140 -5.04 -0.95 3.65
CA GLY A 140 -3.75 -0.43 4.10
C GLY A 140 -3.89 0.92 4.78
N GLY A 141 -2.81 1.40 5.41
CA GLY A 141 -2.79 2.65 6.16
C GLY A 141 -3.46 2.59 7.54
N MET A 142 -4.24 1.56 7.81
CA MET A 142 -4.78 1.18 9.13
C MET A 142 -5.30 -0.26 9.06
N ALA A 143 -5.38 -0.92 10.21
CA ALA A 143 -5.92 -2.27 10.31
C ALA A 143 -7.37 -2.35 9.80
N VAL A 144 -7.70 -3.41 9.10
CA VAL A 144 -9.07 -3.74 8.68
C VAL A 144 -9.74 -4.54 9.79
N LEU A 145 -10.93 -4.14 10.19
CA LEU A 145 -11.69 -4.86 11.22
C LEU A 145 -12.23 -6.19 10.64
N PRO A 146 -12.14 -7.30 11.39
CA PRO A 146 -12.66 -8.60 10.95
C PRO A 146 -14.13 -8.54 10.54
N SER A 147 -14.96 -7.75 11.25
CA SER A 147 -16.37 -7.54 10.91
C SER A 147 -16.57 -6.85 9.57
N THR A 148 -15.73 -5.85 9.25
CA THR A 148 -15.73 -5.17 7.95
C THR A 148 -15.31 -6.12 6.84
N ALA A 149 -14.25 -6.91 7.05
CA ALA A 149 -13.78 -7.89 6.08
C ALA A 149 -14.82 -8.97 5.79
N ALA A 150 -15.48 -9.49 6.82
CA ALA A 150 -16.55 -10.47 6.67
C ALA A 150 -17.76 -9.91 5.90
N ALA A 151 -18.18 -8.68 6.22
CA ALA A 151 -19.27 -8.00 5.51
C ALA A 151 -18.88 -7.72 4.04
N TRP A 152 -17.66 -7.29 3.77
CA TRP A 152 -17.14 -7.08 2.42
C TRP A 152 -17.20 -8.37 1.59
N LYS A 153 -16.66 -9.47 2.13
CA LYS A 153 -16.69 -10.79 1.47
C LYS A 153 -18.13 -11.23 1.16
N LYS A 154 -19.05 -11.02 2.12
CA LYS A 154 -20.47 -11.38 1.93
C LYS A 154 -21.12 -10.59 0.79
N VAL A 155 -20.79 -9.29 0.66
CA VAL A 155 -21.40 -8.41 -0.35
C VAL A 155 -20.76 -8.58 -1.72
N THR A 156 -19.42 -8.63 -1.78
CA THR A 156 -18.69 -8.55 -3.05
C THR A 156 -18.19 -9.91 -3.57
N GLY A 157 -18.16 -10.93 -2.72
CA GLY A 157 -17.55 -12.22 -3.03
C GLY A 157 -16.01 -12.23 -2.99
N THR A 158 -15.36 -11.06 -2.82
CA THR A 158 -13.89 -10.96 -2.71
C THR A 158 -13.47 -10.75 -1.26
N ILE A 159 -12.23 -11.11 -0.93
CA ILE A 159 -11.66 -10.77 0.38
C ILE A 159 -10.92 -9.42 0.32
N ILE A 160 -10.78 -8.79 1.47
CA ILE A 160 -9.81 -7.70 1.64
C ILE A 160 -8.48 -8.33 2.05
N ILE A 161 -7.44 -8.16 1.24
CA ILE A 161 -6.08 -8.46 1.65
C ILE A 161 -5.49 -7.24 2.35
N GLU A 162 -4.73 -7.46 3.42
CA GLU A 162 -4.04 -6.37 4.10
C GLU A 162 -2.60 -6.28 3.59
N GLY A 163 -2.12 -5.05 3.49
CA GLY A 163 -0.72 -4.71 3.28
C GLY A 163 -0.29 -3.72 4.35
N TYR A 164 0.97 -3.82 4.75
CA TYR A 164 1.60 -2.91 5.69
C TYR A 164 2.79 -2.21 5.03
N GLY A 165 2.98 -0.97 5.44
CA GLY A 165 4.10 -0.16 5.01
C GLY A 165 3.95 1.29 5.42
N LEU A 166 5.00 2.06 5.16
CA LEU A 166 5.16 3.45 5.57
C LEU A 166 5.62 4.30 4.39
N SER A 167 5.63 5.61 4.56
CA SER A 167 6.24 6.52 3.57
C SER A 167 7.70 6.15 3.33
N GLU A 168 8.38 5.73 4.38
CA GLU A 168 9.78 5.32 4.41
C GLU A 168 10.07 4.00 3.68
N THR A 169 9.03 3.24 3.33
CA THR A 169 9.14 1.94 2.63
C THR A 169 8.52 1.93 1.23
N SER A 170 8.14 3.05 0.65
CA SER A 170 7.77 3.33 -0.77
C SER A 170 6.43 2.78 -1.34
N PRO A 171 5.37 2.37 -0.68
CA PRO A 171 5.22 2.15 0.75
C PRO A 171 5.28 0.68 1.17
N VAL A 172 4.98 -0.31 0.28
CA VAL A 172 4.59 -1.66 0.68
C VAL A 172 5.80 -2.46 1.15
N ALA A 173 5.77 -2.92 2.40
CA ALA A 173 6.79 -3.78 2.97
C ALA A 173 6.32 -5.23 3.10
N THR A 174 5.07 -5.42 3.52
CA THR A 174 4.44 -6.75 3.59
C THR A 174 3.05 -6.73 2.97
N ALA A 175 2.57 -7.86 2.51
CA ALA A 175 1.19 -8.03 2.05
C ALA A 175 0.73 -9.49 2.22
N ASN A 176 -0.55 -9.67 2.45
CA ASN A 176 -1.16 -11.00 2.37
C ASN A 176 -1.19 -11.45 0.90
N PRO A 177 -0.90 -12.73 0.60
CA PRO A 177 -0.97 -13.24 -0.75
C PRO A 177 -2.37 -13.06 -1.36
N PRO A 178 -2.52 -12.55 -2.59
CA PRO A 178 -3.83 -12.38 -3.23
C PRO A 178 -4.59 -13.71 -3.47
N THR A 179 -3.89 -14.83 -3.40
CA THR A 179 -4.45 -16.18 -3.49
C THR A 179 -5.12 -16.65 -2.19
N THR A 180 -4.95 -15.92 -1.09
CA THR A 180 -5.60 -16.19 0.19
C THR A 180 -7.13 -16.19 0.03
N THR A 181 -7.81 -17.16 0.62
CA THR A 181 -9.26 -17.33 0.51
C THR A 181 -10.03 -16.79 1.72
N GLU A 182 -9.31 -16.46 2.79
CA GLU A 182 -9.87 -15.95 4.04
C GLU A 182 -9.10 -14.73 4.54
N PHE A 183 -9.79 -13.86 5.25
CA PHE A 183 -9.17 -12.72 5.92
C PHE A 183 -8.29 -13.22 7.06
N SER A 184 -7.01 -12.85 7.05
CA SER A 184 -6.04 -13.37 8.02
C SER A 184 -5.96 -12.53 9.30
N GLY A 185 -6.27 -11.23 9.23
CA GLY A 185 -6.04 -10.28 10.33
C GLY A 185 -4.56 -10.04 10.62
N THR A 186 -3.68 -10.34 9.66
CA THR A 186 -2.23 -10.09 9.74
C THR A 186 -1.78 -9.13 8.66
N ILE A 187 -0.62 -8.49 8.87
CA ILE A 187 -0.02 -7.61 7.85
C ILE A 187 0.58 -8.37 6.66
N GLY A 188 0.55 -9.71 6.68
CA GLY A 188 1.02 -10.56 5.59
C GLY A 188 2.49 -10.95 5.71
N ILE A 189 3.06 -11.35 4.58
CA ILE A 189 4.46 -11.78 4.47
C ILE A 189 5.30 -10.67 3.83
N PRO A 190 6.62 -10.63 4.10
CA PRO A 190 7.52 -9.69 3.44
C PRO A 190 7.45 -9.78 1.91
N LEU A 191 7.53 -8.63 1.24
CA LEU A 191 7.64 -8.59 -0.22
C LEU A 191 8.98 -9.19 -0.69
N PRO A 192 9.12 -9.59 -1.96
CA PRO A 192 10.39 -10.09 -2.48
C PRO A 192 11.56 -9.13 -2.15
N LEU A 193 12.70 -9.68 -1.74
CA LEU A 193 13.90 -8.93 -1.34
C LEU A 193 13.70 -8.01 -0.12
N THR A 194 12.65 -8.21 0.64
CA THR A 194 12.39 -7.50 1.90
C THR A 194 12.63 -8.43 3.07
N GLU A 195 13.41 -7.98 4.02
CA GLU A 195 13.64 -8.65 5.30
C GLU A 195 12.90 -7.88 6.38
N VAL A 196 12.23 -8.61 7.25
CA VAL A 196 11.51 -8.07 8.41
C VAL A 196 11.97 -8.82 9.64
N THR A 197 12.36 -8.09 10.66
CA THR A 197 12.67 -8.62 11.99
C THR A 197 11.94 -7.82 13.06
N LEU A 198 11.80 -8.36 14.24
CA LEU A 198 11.27 -7.67 15.41
C LEU A 198 12.43 -7.41 16.38
N LEU A 199 12.64 -6.15 16.75
CA LEU A 199 13.72 -5.74 17.63
C LEU A 199 13.17 -5.28 18.98
N ASP A 200 13.90 -5.58 20.05
CA ASP A 200 13.68 -5.00 21.38
C ASP A 200 14.23 -3.55 21.45
N ASP A 201 14.09 -2.92 22.62
CA ASP A 201 14.58 -1.56 22.87
C ASP A 201 16.11 -1.45 22.75
N ASP A 202 16.83 -2.53 22.99
CA ASP A 202 18.30 -2.61 22.89
C ASP A 202 18.76 -2.92 21.45
N GLY A 203 17.83 -3.19 20.53
CA GLY A 203 18.10 -3.49 19.13
C GLY A 203 18.46 -4.94 18.85
N ASN A 204 18.18 -5.87 19.79
CA ASN A 204 18.35 -7.30 19.58
C ASN A 204 17.07 -7.90 18.98
N GLU A 205 17.22 -8.94 18.16
CA GLU A 205 16.08 -9.68 17.63
C GLU A 205 15.37 -10.44 18.77
N VAL A 206 14.05 -10.30 18.87
CA VAL A 206 13.23 -10.98 19.87
C VAL A 206 12.95 -12.42 19.46
N ALA A 207 12.65 -13.28 20.44
CA ALA A 207 12.30 -14.66 20.17
C ALA A 207 10.94 -14.76 19.44
N LEU A 208 10.74 -15.85 18.69
CA LEU A 208 9.48 -16.10 18.00
C LEU A 208 8.29 -16.15 18.97
N GLY A 209 7.30 -15.31 18.72
CA GLY A 209 6.11 -15.17 19.56
C GLY A 209 6.18 -14.03 20.57
N GLU A 210 7.34 -13.39 20.71
CA GLU A 210 7.50 -12.20 21.55
C GLU A 210 7.15 -10.93 20.78
N GLN A 211 6.87 -9.87 21.52
CA GLN A 211 6.62 -8.54 20.95
C GLN A 211 7.92 -7.79 20.72
N GLY A 212 8.01 -7.06 19.62
CA GLY A 212 9.13 -6.21 19.29
C GLY A 212 8.76 -5.20 18.22
N GLU A 213 9.58 -4.16 18.04
CA GLU A 213 9.43 -3.15 17.02
C GLU A 213 9.71 -3.73 15.64
N ILE A 214 8.77 -3.56 14.71
CA ILE A 214 8.95 -3.99 13.32
C ILE A 214 10.12 -3.22 12.71
N SER A 215 11.11 -3.95 12.21
CA SER A 215 12.28 -3.38 11.55
C SER A 215 12.45 -3.99 10.17
N ILE A 216 12.68 -3.14 9.17
CA ILE A 216 12.58 -3.49 7.75
C ILE A 216 13.87 -3.17 7.02
N ARG A 217 14.37 -4.13 6.24
CA ARG A 217 15.46 -3.94 5.29
C ARG A 217 15.02 -4.39 3.91
N GLY A 218 15.27 -3.55 2.90
CA GLY A 218 14.92 -3.89 1.52
C GLY A 218 15.18 -2.75 0.55
N PRO A 219 15.13 -3.02 -0.76
CA PRO A 219 15.44 -2.04 -1.79
C PRO A 219 14.44 -0.88 -1.86
N GLN A 220 13.26 -1.05 -1.29
CA GLN A 220 12.22 -0.02 -1.23
C GLN A 220 12.35 0.93 -0.03
N VAL A 221 13.26 0.64 0.92
CA VAL A 221 13.48 1.50 2.10
C VAL A 221 14.13 2.81 1.66
N MET A 222 13.66 3.92 2.19
CA MET A 222 14.13 5.28 1.89
C MET A 222 15.65 5.42 2.02
N LYS A 223 16.21 6.39 1.31
CA LYS A 223 17.61 6.78 1.46
C LYS A 223 17.90 7.44 2.83
N GLY A 224 16.89 8.10 3.40
CA GLY A 224 16.95 8.81 4.67
C GLY A 224 15.90 9.92 4.71
N TYR A 225 15.96 10.78 5.72
CA TYR A 225 15.13 11.98 5.76
C TYR A 225 15.85 13.18 5.15
N TRP A 226 15.19 13.86 4.22
CA TRP A 226 15.73 15.02 3.48
C TRP A 226 16.27 16.09 4.41
N ASN A 227 17.57 16.41 4.28
CA ASN A 227 18.31 17.38 5.12
C ASN A 227 18.22 17.10 6.64
N ARG A 228 17.97 15.84 7.04
CA ARG A 228 17.87 15.45 8.44
C ARG A 228 18.64 14.14 8.71
N PRO A 229 19.98 14.14 8.53
CA PRO A 229 20.77 12.94 8.78
C PRO A 229 20.75 12.50 10.26
N ASP A 230 20.57 13.45 11.17
CA ASP A 230 20.38 13.21 12.60
C ASP A 230 19.12 12.37 12.90
N GLU A 231 18.03 12.63 12.19
CA GLU A 231 16.79 11.86 12.35
C GLU A 231 16.87 10.50 11.65
N ALA A 232 17.53 10.44 10.49
CA ALA A 232 17.73 9.16 9.81
C ALA A 232 18.59 8.20 10.65
N ALA A 233 19.65 8.73 11.32
CA ALA A 233 20.51 7.93 12.19
C ALA A 233 19.80 7.34 13.42
N LYS A 234 18.66 7.93 13.86
CA LYS A 234 17.88 7.42 15.00
C LYS A 234 17.03 6.19 14.63
N VAL A 235 16.69 6.05 13.35
CA VAL A 235 15.76 5.03 12.87
C VAL A 235 16.43 3.96 12.00
N MET A 236 17.71 4.13 11.66
CA MET A 236 18.46 3.15 10.89
C MET A 236 19.43 2.41 11.81
N THR A 237 19.37 1.09 11.81
CA THR A 237 20.34 0.25 12.53
C THR A 237 21.68 0.18 11.76
N ALA A 238 22.74 -0.26 12.44
CA ALA A 238 24.06 -0.36 11.84
C ALA A 238 24.13 -1.38 10.69
N ASP A 239 23.27 -2.39 10.72
CA ASP A 239 23.13 -3.44 9.70
C ASP A 239 22.05 -3.14 8.65
N GLY A 240 21.50 -1.92 8.64
CA GLY A 240 20.67 -1.37 7.59
C GLY A 240 19.17 -1.65 7.71
N TYR A 241 18.67 -2.01 8.87
CA TYR A 241 17.22 -2.06 9.12
C TYR A 241 16.69 -0.67 9.46
N PHE A 242 15.54 -0.34 8.91
CA PHE A 242 14.73 0.80 9.28
C PHE A 242 13.77 0.41 10.41
N ARG A 243 13.87 1.07 11.55
CA ARG A 243 12.98 0.93 12.71
C ARG A 243 11.72 1.74 12.49
N THR A 244 10.57 1.09 12.49
CA THR A 244 9.31 1.71 12.06
C THR A 244 8.62 2.54 13.13
N GLY A 245 8.87 2.20 14.40
CA GLY A 245 8.14 2.74 15.55
C GLY A 245 6.80 2.06 15.83
N ASP A 246 6.46 0.96 15.11
CA ASP A 246 5.24 0.17 15.26
C ASP A 246 5.49 -1.13 16.03
#